data_cb820a60e47b92735aab237564ea97b4
#
_entry.id   cb820a60e47b92735aab237564ea97b4
#
_cell.length_a   1.000
_cell.length_b   1.000
_cell.length_c   1.000
_cell.angle_alpha   90.00
_cell.angle_beta   90.00
_cell.angle_gamma   90.00
#
_symmetry.space_group_name_H-M   'P 1'
#
loop_
_entity.id
_entity.type
_entity.pdbx_description
1 polymer ?
#
loop_
_entity_poly.entity_id
_entity_poly.type
_entity_poly.pdbx_seq_one_letter_code
_entity_poly.pdbx_strand_id
1 'polypeptide(L)'
;EVSVICAKMDNNRITYFKDGLINVYPVIDTNPSQLIYYTSKVPILKLFTRLLYYLHNGLKIHLFLLRLNKDYKIDFIEYTEGGDFWNAITNNFKYSSHLHGSPYTFMKQSGQLKNKAYWIGRRVEHLFIKRANKVISPCHAMVELVEVEMGQKLKQAHVIPYPVADSEIITIKKSKKSKKVTLLFASRNDPVKGGKLLTKALGLLPENVQSKIQVEFYGYVPQHDLTHLPFLQVNEFVPKEVLEKAYQTADICVIPSLFDNSPNTVYEAMASGKVVVASSVGGIPEIIGNKENGFLFDSKDVNDLVEKLEDAIKLVLKGECQSMRVNAQQRIDTISNLSINVEQRLNLIQL
;
A
#
# COMPACT_ATOMS: atom_id res chain seq x y z
N GLU A 1 2.60 24.53 -11.49
CA GLU A 1 3.89 24.00 -11.03
C GLU A 1 3.67 23.06 -9.84
N VAL A 2 4.35 21.91 -9.82
CA VAL A 2 4.23 20.90 -8.75
C VAL A 2 5.51 20.90 -7.93
N SER A 3 5.36 20.87 -6.60
CA SER A 3 6.48 20.76 -5.67
C SER A 3 6.23 19.64 -4.67
N VAL A 4 7.26 18.88 -4.36
CA VAL A 4 7.23 17.75 -3.41
C VAL A 4 8.12 18.06 -2.21
N ILE A 5 7.56 17.89 -1.02
CA ILE A 5 8.33 17.94 0.24
C ILE A 5 8.53 16.49 0.70
N CYS A 6 9.77 16.09 0.88
CA CYS A 6 10.10 14.71 1.27
C CYS A 6 11.03 14.64 2.47
N ALA A 7 11.26 13.42 2.94
CA ALA A 7 12.29 13.13 3.92
C ALA A 7 13.68 13.25 3.29
N LYS A 8 14.65 13.73 4.09
CA LYS A 8 16.06 13.75 3.69
C LYS A 8 16.55 12.31 3.55
N MET A 9 17.06 11.97 2.38
CA MET A 9 17.81 10.73 2.17
C MET A 9 19.27 11.00 2.56
N ASP A 10 19.75 10.31 3.56
CA ASP A 10 21.11 10.44 4.13
C ASP A 10 21.45 11.82 4.74
N ASN A 11 22.63 11.90 5.36
CA ASN A 11 23.19 13.14 5.92
C ASN A 11 23.59 14.19 4.85
N ASN A 12 23.10 14.06 3.62
CA ASN A 12 23.39 14.96 2.54
C ASN A 12 22.70 16.31 2.75
N ARG A 13 23.47 17.38 2.62
CA ARG A 13 23.01 18.77 2.69
C ARG A 13 22.22 19.23 1.46
N ILE A 14 21.64 18.30 0.68
CA ILE A 14 20.81 18.64 -0.47
C ILE A 14 19.53 19.27 0.07
N THR A 15 19.32 20.53 -0.24
CA THR A 15 18.14 21.30 0.20
C THR A 15 17.10 21.45 -0.90
N TYR A 16 17.45 21.15 -2.14
CA TYR A 16 16.60 21.28 -3.30
C TYR A 16 17.19 20.55 -4.51
N PHE A 17 16.36 19.91 -5.32
CA PHE A 17 16.71 19.40 -6.65
C PHE A 17 15.47 19.35 -7.55
N LYS A 18 15.65 19.26 -8.86
CA LYS A 18 14.57 19.02 -9.82
C LYS A 18 14.58 17.58 -10.29
N ASP A 19 13.38 16.99 -10.37
CA ASP A 19 13.13 15.72 -11.02
C ASP A 19 12.11 15.96 -12.14
N GLY A 20 12.60 16.10 -13.36
CA GLY A 20 11.80 16.54 -14.50
C GLY A 20 11.19 17.92 -14.26
N LEU A 21 9.87 18.01 -14.25
CA LEU A 21 9.09 19.24 -13.99
C LEU A 21 8.76 19.45 -12.51
N ILE A 22 9.18 18.55 -11.62
CA ILE A 22 8.85 18.56 -10.21
C ILE A 22 9.99 19.17 -9.40
N ASN A 23 9.65 20.13 -8.54
CA ASN A 23 10.59 20.67 -7.57
C ASN A 23 10.57 19.79 -6.31
N VAL A 24 11.72 19.31 -5.84
CA VAL A 24 11.83 18.44 -4.67
C VAL A 24 12.59 19.13 -3.56
N TYR A 25 11.96 19.18 -2.37
CA TYR A 25 12.51 19.81 -1.17
C TYR A 25 12.64 18.79 -0.03
N PRO A 26 13.86 18.28 0.26
CA PRO A 26 14.11 17.39 1.39
C PRO A 26 14.13 18.19 2.70
N VAL A 27 12.98 18.30 3.36
CA VAL A 27 12.79 19.13 4.57
C VAL A 27 12.77 18.30 5.86
N ILE A 28 12.23 17.06 5.77
CA ILE A 28 11.97 16.22 6.95
C ILE A 28 13.22 15.46 7.35
N ASP A 29 13.67 15.63 8.58
CA ASP A 29 14.78 14.84 9.13
C ASP A 29 14.30 13.42 9.46
N THR A 30 14.92 12.41 8.85
CA THR A 30 14.63 10.99 9.12
C THR A 30 15.23 10.51 10.44
N ASN A 31 16.36 11.11 10.88
CA ASN A 31 16.96 10.77 12.16
C ASN A 31 16.28 11.56 13.28
N PRO A 32 15.71 10.89 14.28
CA PRO A 32 15.24 11.57 15.48
C PRO A 32 16.41 12.32 16.11
N SER A 33 16.16 13.56 16.55
CA SER A 33 17.16 14.30 17.32
C SER A 33 17.65 13.45 18.51
N GLN A 34 18.87 13.65 18.97
CA GLN A 34 19.40 12.91 20.13
C GLN A 34 18.45 12.95 21.33
N LEU A 35 17.77 14.08 21.54
CA LEU A 35 16.73 14.23 22.56
C LEU A 35 15.61 13.19 22.40
N ILE A 36 15.14 12.98 21.18
CA ILE A 36 14.11 11.99 20.85
C ILE A 36 14.62 10.57 21.11
N TYR A 37 15.86 10.28 20.77
CA TYR A 37 16.51 8.99 21.05
C TYR A 37 16.58 8.71 22.55
N TYR A 38 17.05 9.68 23.37
CA TYR A 38 17.17 9.50 24.82
C TYR A 38 15.81 9.41 25.52
N THR A 39 14.83 10.22 25.12
CA THR A 39 13.48 10.16 25.69
C THR A 39 12.74 8.87 25.31
N SER A 40 13.10 8.21 24.20
CA SER A 40 12.51 6.93 23.80
C SER A 40 12.90 5.76 24.73
N LYS A 41 13.97 5.89 25.49
CA LYS A 41 14.43 4.87 26.48
C LYS A 41 13.60 4.85 27.77
N VAL A 42 12.84 5.92 28.05
CA VAL A 42 12.00 6.01 29.26
C VAL A 42 10.55 5.73 28.87
N PRO A 43 9.86 4.71 29.43
CA PRO A 43 8.52 4.29 28.99
C PRO A 43 7.47 5.40 28.95
N ILE A 44 7.44 6.28 29.95
CA ILE A 44 6.52 7.41 30.02
C ILE A 44 6.87 8.48 28.98
N LEU A 45 8.16 8.79 28.80
CA LEU A 45 8.64 9.77 27.84
C LEU A 45 8.52 9.27 26.40
N LYS A 46 8.54 7.94 26.18
CA LYS A 46 8.32 7.31 24.86
C LYS A 46 6.98 7.70 24.23
N LEU A 47 5.96 7.93 25.03
CA LEU A 47 4.66 8.44 24.61
C LEU A 47 4.77 9.87 24.05
N PHE A 48 5.46 10.75 24.80
CA PHE A 48 5.65 12.14 24.42
C PHE A 48 6.65 12.31 23.27
N THR A 49 7.62 11.41 23.17
CA THR A 49 8.64 11.44 22.11
C THR A 49 8.03 11.42 20.71
N ARG A 50 7.05 10.55 20.49
CA ARG A 50 6.40 10.41 19.21
C ARG A 50 5.53 11.62 18.87
N LEU A 51 4.81 12.13 19.87
CA LEU A 51 4.04 13.37 19.73
C LEU A 51 4.96 14.56 19.42
N LEU A 52 6.05 14.71 20.17
CA LEU A 52 7.03 15.77 19.93
C LEU A 52 7.68 15.66 18.54
N TYR A 53 7.94 14.45 18.07
CA TYR A 53 8.45 14.22 16.73
C TYR A 53 7.43 14.67 15.65
N TYR A 54 6.17 14.33 15.81
CA TYR A 54 5.09 14.78 14.93
C TYR A 54 4.95 16.31 14.92
N LEU A 55 4.91 16.91 16.10
CA LEU A 55 4.78 18.36 16.25
C LEU A 55 6.00 19.09 15.68
N HIS A 56 7.19 18.58 15.93
CA HIS A 56 8.45 19.18 15.46
C HIS A 56 8.58 19.12 13.93
N ASN A 57 8.34 17.96 13.34
CA ASN A 57 8.40 17.82 11.88
C ASN A 57 7.29 18.60 11.19
N GLY A 58 6.08 18.56 11.74
CA GLY A 58 4.97 19.41 11.24
C GLY A 58 5.32 20.89 11.31
N LEU A 59 5.96 21.35 12.38
CA LEU A 59 6.41 22.75 12.50
C LEU A 59 7.46 23.10 11.43
N LYS A 60 8.42 22.22 11.20
CA LYS A 60 9.43 22.43 10.14
C LYS A 60 8.78 22.54 8.75
N ILE A 61 7.86 21.64 8.44
CA ILE A 61 7.10 21.69 7.18
C ILE A 61 6.32 23.00 7.10
N HIS A 62 5.60 23.36 8.16
CA HIS A 62 4.78 24.57 8.19
C HIS A 62 5.60 25.84 7.98
N LEU A 63 6.70 25.99 8.71
CA LEU A 63 7.60 27.14 8.56
C LEU A 63 8.26 27.19 7.17
N PHE A 64 8.58 26.04 6.60
CA PHE A 64 9.09 25.95 5.24
C PHE A 64 8.04 26.41 4.23
N LEU A 65 6.80 25.94 4.34
CA LEU A 65 5.68 26.32 3.47
C LEU A 65 5.38 27.82 3.56
N LEU A 66 5.41 28.40 4.76
CA LEU A 66 5.24 29.85 4.94
C LEU A 66 6.35 30.66 4.25
N ARG A 67 7.60 30.16 4.23
CA ARG A 67 8.70 30.78 3.48
C ARG A 67 8.51 30.63 1.99
N LEU A 68 8.23 29.41 1.54
CA LEU A 68 8.01 29.10 0.12
C LEU A 68 6.86 29.93 -0.46
N ASN A 69 5.79 30.14 0.31
CA ASN A 69 4.64 30.92 -0.11
C ASN A 69 4.93 32.42 -0.30
N LYS A 70 6.06 32.94 0.19
CA LYS A 70 6.51 34.33 -0.08
C LYS A 70 7.05 34.47 -1.50
N ASP A 71 7.69 33.40 -2.00
CA ASP A 71 8.33 33.40 -3.31
C ASP A 71 7.39 32.83 -4.39
N TYR A 72 6.56 31.86 -4.01
CA TYR A 72 5.62 31.16 -4.88
C TYR A 72 4.27 31.03 -4.18
N LYS A 73 3.22 31.56 -4.80
CA LYS A 73 1.86 31.40 -4.24
C LYS A 73 1.47 29.92 -4.22
N ILE A 74 1.17 29.41 -3.02
CA ILE A 74 0.69 28.05 -2.81
C ILE A 74 -0.84 28.07 -2.83
N ASP A 75 -1.44 27.43 -3.82
CA ASP A 75 -2.89 27.37 -3.98
C ASP A 75 -3.51 26.23 -3.18
N PHE A 76 -2.85 25.08 -3.13
CA PHE A 76 -3.34 23.87 -2.47
C PHE A 76 -2.20 22.94 -2.06
N ILE A 77 -2.40 22.16 -1.00
CA ILE A 77 -1.41 21.18 -0.50
C ILE A 77 -2.07 19.82 -0.34
N GLU A 78 -1.44 18.78 -0.85
CA GLU A 78 -1.79 17.39 -0.55
C GLU A 78 -0.88 16.82 0.55
N TYR A 79 -1.49 16.32 1.62
CA TYR A 79 -0.79 15.66 2.72
C TYR A 79 -1.23 14.20 2.88
N THR A 80 -0.35 13.39 3.42
CA THR A 80 -0.74 12.12 4.05
C THR A 80 -1.48 12.39 5.37
N GLU A 81 -2.08 11.37 5.97
CA GLU A 81 -2.69 11.49 7.31
C GLU A 81 -1.69 12.03 8.33
N GLY A 82 -2.11 13.05 9.08
CA GLY A 82 -1.29 13.66 10.12
C GLY A 82 -0.14 14.55 9.62
N GLY A 83 -0.14 14.96 8.33
CA GLY A 83 0.97 15.68 7.68
C GLY A 83 1.45 16.93 8.41
N ASP A 84 0.68 18.02 8.40
CA ASP A 84 1.03 19.28 9.06
C ASP A 84 -0.03 19.71 10.09
N PHE A 85 0.17 19.27 11.34
CA PHE A 85 -0.72 19.63 12.45
C PHE A 85 -0.88 21.14 12.63
N TRP A 86 0.17 21.91 12.38
CA TRP A 86 0.14 23.38 12.53
C TRP A 86 -0.77 24.03 11.49
N ASN A 87 -0.78 23.52 10.26
CA ASN A 87 -1.71 24.01 9.25
C ASN A 87 -3.17 23.70 9.62
N ALA A 88 -3.43 22.56 10.26
CA ALA A 88 -4.76 22.23 10.75
C ALA A 88 -5.25 23.20 11.86
N ILE A 89 -4.33 23.83 12.61
CA ILE A 89 -4.65 24.84 13.63
C ILE A 89 -4.75 26.22 13.02
N THR A 90 -3.75 26.63 12.23
CA THR A 90 -3.60 28.00 11.71
C THR A 90 -4.46 28.27 10.49
N ASN A 91 -4.82 27.22 9.74
CA ASN A 91 -5.60 27.28 8.50
C ASN A 91 -4.98 28.21 7.43
N ASN A 92 -3.63 28.25 7.36
CA ASN A 92 -2.92 29.12 6.42
C ASN A 92 -3.05 28.67 4.97
N PHE A 93 -3.19 27.36 4.74
CA PHE A 93 -3.28 26.78 3.41
C PHE A 93 -4.49 25.87 3.29
N LYS A 94 -5.14 25.87 2.13
CA LYS A 94 -6.11 24.85 1.76
C LYS A 94 -5.38 23.53 1.55
N TYR A 95 -5.98 22.40 2.00
CA TYR A 95 -5.31 21.13 1.88
C TYR A 95 -6.26 19.94 1.78
N SER A 96 -5.74 18.84 1.22
CA SER A 96 -6.34 17.51 1.33
C SER A 96 -5.55 16.63 2.29
N SER A 97 -6.25 15.71 2.94
CA SER A 97 -5.66 14.60 3.70
C SER A 97 -5.86 13.29 2.94
N HIS A 98 -4.76 12.62 2.64
CA HIS A 98 -4.77 11.35 1.90
C HIS A 98 -4.75 10.16 2.86
N LEU A 99 -5.77 9.30 2.80
CA LEU A 99 -5.92 8.14 3.67
C LEU A 99 -5.13 6.95 3.13
N HIS A 100 -3.85 6.84 3.49
CA HIS A 100 -2.99 5.69 3.15
C HIS A 100 -3.04 4.57 4.18
N GLY A 101 -3.64 4.83 5.35
CA GLY A 101 -3.61 3.97 6.52
C GLY A 101 -2.47 4.33 7.47
N SER A 102 -2.82 4.92 8.60
CA SER A 102 -1.83 5.31 9.60
C SER A 102 -1.18 4.08 10.26
N PRO A 103 0.03 4.22 10.83
CA PRO A 103 0.64 3.15 11.62
C PRO A 103 -0.26 2.62 12.74
N TYR A 104 -1.11 3.47 13.31
CA TYR A 104 -2.12 3.05 14.30
C TYR A 104 -3.14 2.10 13.68
N THR A 105 -3.72 2.48 12.55
CA THR A 105 -4.72 1.69 11.83
C THR A 105 -4.16 0.33 11.45
N PHE A 106 -2.96 0.29 10.85
CA PHE A 106 -2.29 -0.96 10.49
C PHE A 106 -2.04 -1.86 11.69
N MET A 107 -1.50 -1.32 12.79
CA MET A 107 -1.23 -2.09 14.01
C MET A 107 -2.51 -2.60 14.69
N LYS A 108 -3.58 -1.82 14.66
CA LYS A 108 -4.88 -2.19 15.22
C LYS A 108 -5.50 -3.33 14.41
N GLN A 109 -5.56 -3.18 13.10
CA GLN A 109 -6.20 -4.16 12.21
C GLN A 109 -5.40 -5.48 12.13
N SER A 110 -4.06 -5.41 12.23
CA SER A 110 -3.21 -6.61 12.29
C SER A 110 -3.14 -7.27 13.68
N GLY A 111 -3.85 -6.75 14.69
CA GLY A 111 -3.79 -7.26 16.06
C GLY A 111 -2.46 -7.00 16.79
N GLN A 112 -1.58 -6.16 16.25
CA GLN A 112 -0.25 -5.87 16.80
C GLN A 112 -0.23 -4.65 17.74
N LEU A 113 -1.37 -4.01 17.99
CA LEU A 113 -1.45 -2.82 18.83
C LEU A 113 -1.24 -3.17 20.31
N LYS A 114 0.02 -3.11 20.75
CA LYS A 114 0.41 -3.38 22.16
C LYS A 114 0.46 -2.14 23.04
N ASN A 115 0.39 -0.93 22.48
CA ASN A 115 0.66 0.30 23.22
C ASN A 115 -0.49 1.32 23.09
N LYS A 116 -1.09 1.69 24.24
CA LYS A 116 -2.11 2.75 24.33
C LYS A 116 -1.60 4.14 23.91
N ALA A 117 -0.28 4.32 23.81
CA ALA A 117 0.38 5.57 23.39
C ALA A 117 -0.02 6.04 21.99
N TYR A 118 -0.40 5.13 21.11
CA TYR A 118 -0.88 5.47 19.76
C TYR A 118 -2.18 6.30 19.77
N TRP A 119 -2.92 6.28 20.87
CA TRP A 119 -4.18 7.03 20.99
C TRP A 119 -4.01 8.54 20.81
N ILE A 120 -2.94 9.14 21.36
CA ILE A 120 -2.71 10.59 21.22
C ILE A 120 -2.38 10.96 19.78
N GLY A 121 -1.47 10.19 19.13
CA GLY A 121 -1.16 10.39 17.71
C GLY A 121 -2.41 10.30 16.83
N ARG A 122 -3.29 9.33 17.13
CA ARG A 122 -4.55 9.16 16.42
C ARG A 122 -5.50 10.36 16.59
N ARG A 123 -5.55 10.97 17.77
CA ARG A 123 -6.35 12.20 17.98
C ARG A 123 -5.86 13.37 17.15
N VAL A 124 -4.54 13.51 17.01
CA VAL A 124 -3.94 14.53 16.14
C VAL A 124 -4.28 14.28 14.68
N GLU A 125 -4.15 13.03 14.21
CA GLU A 125 -4.55 12.63 12.86
C GLU A 125 -6.04 12.92 12.60
N HIS A 126 -6.93 12.55 13.53
CA HIS A 126 -8.36 12.83 13.42
C HIS A 126 -8.68 14.32 13.30
N LEU A 127 -8.00 15.16 14.09
CA LEU A 127 -8.15 16.61 13.99
C LEU A 127 -7.72 17.11 12.62
N PHE A 128 -6.59 16.61 12.11
CA PHE A 128 -6.06 16.97 10.80
C PHE A 128 -7.00 16.55 9.68
N ILE A 129 -7.51 15.31 9.70
CA ILE A 129 -8.49 14.79 8.73
C ILE A 129 -9.78 15.60 8.79
N LYS A 130 -10.28 15.90 9.99
CA LYS A 130 -11.54 16.64 10.19
C LYS A 130 -11.49 18.06 9.61
N ARG A 131 -10.34 18.71 9.65
CA ARG A 131 -10.13 20.09 9.18
C ARG A 131 -9.69 20.20 7.74
N ALA A 132 -9.39 19.08 7.08
CA ALA A 132 -9.04 19.07 5.66
C ALA A 132 -10.20 19.58 4.80
N ASN A 133 -9.88 20.37 3.79
CA ASN A 133 -10.87 20.82 2.80
C ASN A 133 -11.41 19.66 1.98
N LYS A 134 -10.54 18.67 1.70
CA LYS A 134 -10.87 17.43 1.01
C LYS A 134 -10.18 16.26 1.74
N VAL A 135 -10.82 15.10 1.71
CA VAL A 135 -10.22 13.84 2.13
C VAL A 135 -10.19 12.93 0.91
N ILE A 136 -9.04 12.34 0.60
CA ILE A 136 -8.87 11.45 -0.54
C ILE A 136 -8.49 10.07 0.00
N SER A 137 -9.14 9.04 -0.51
CA SER A 137 -8.85 7.64 -0.15
C SER A 137 -8.75 6.78 -1.41
N PRO A 138 -7.88 5.76 -1.44
CA PRO A 138 -7.84 4.82 -2.55
C PRO A 138 -9.00 3.81 -2.55
N CYS A 139 -9.77 3.69 -1.44
CA CYS A 139 -10.89 2.75 -1.32
C CYS A 139 -11.95 3.25 -0.32
N HIS A 140 -13.16 2.77 -0.44
CA HIS A 140 -14.27 3.05 0.48
C HIS A 140 -14.04 2.43 1.86
N ALA A 141 -13.52 1.21 1.92
CA ALA A 141 -13.24 0.52 3.19
C ALA A 141 -12.37 1.34 4.15
N MET A 142 -11.41 2.10 3.60
CA MET A 142 -10.55 2.98 4.43
C MET A 142 -11.31 4.21 4.92
N VAL A 143 -12.18 4.79 4.11
CA VAL A 143 -13.05 5.90 4.54
C VAL A 143 -13.93 5.43 5.69
N GLU A 144 -14.63 4.30 5.52
CA GLU A 144 -15.52 3.72 6.53
C GLU A 144 -14.78 3.40 7.83
N LEU A 145 -13.58 2.83 7.73
CA LEU A 145 -12.74 2.53 8.89
C LEU A 145 -12.40 3.80 9.68
N VAL A 146 -12.00 4.87 8.99
CA VAL A 146 -11.68 6.15 9.62
C VAL A 146 -12.93 6.80 10.22
N GLU A 147 -14.07 6.76 9.52
CA GLU A 147 -15.35 7.26 10.02
C GLU A 147 -15.78 6.58 11.32
N VAL A 148 -15.67 5.25 11.35
CA VAL A 148 -15.96 4.45 12.56
C VAL A 148 -15.02 4.83 13.70
N GLU A 149 -13.73 5.00 13.44
CA GLU A 149 -12.75 5.39 14.45
C GLU A 149 -12.95 6.83 14.95
N MET A 150 -13.43 7.73 14.10
CA MET A 150 -13.73 9.12 14.45
C MET A 150 -15.11 9.28 15.10
N GLY A 151 -16.01 8.31 14.92
CA GLY A 151 -17.41 8.39 15.33
C GLY A 151 -18.22 9.43 14.53
N GLN A 152 -17.79 9.78 13.31
CA GLN A 152 -18.46 10.76 12.44
C GLN A 152 -18.22 10.48 10.96
N LYS A 153 -19.15 10.92 10.10
CA LYS A 153 -19.02 10.84 8.65
C LYS A 153 -18.07 11.91 8.09
N LEU A 154 -17.33 11.54 7.06
CA LEU A 154 -16.41 12.40 6.30
C LEU A 154 -17.10 12.87 5.01
N LYS A 155 -17.92 13.93 5.11
CA LYS A 155 -18.68 14.47 3.96
C LYS A 155 -17.80 14.94 2.79
N GLN A 156 -16.55 15.31 3.08
CA GLN A 156 -15.55 15.76 2.10
C GLN A 156 -14.67 14.61 1.56
N ALA A 157 -15.02 13.34 1.84
CA ALA A 157 -14.24 12.20 1.38
C ALA A 157 -14.56 11.86 -0.09
N HIS A 158 -13.50 11.67 -0.87
CA HIS A 158 -13.52 11.24 -2.25
C HIS A 158 -12.68 9.97 -2.41
N VAL A 159 -13.21 8.99 -3.11
CA VAL A 159 -12.47 7.74 -3.38
C VAL A 159 -11.89 7.81 -4.78
N ILE A 160 -10.56 7.79 -4.85
CA ILE A 160 -9.80 7.78 -6.10
C ILE A 160 -8.72 6.70 -5.95
N PRO A 161 -8.88 5.56 -6.62
CA PRO A 161 -7.91 4.47 -6.59
C PRO A 161 -6.51 4.91 -7.06
N TYR A 162 -5.48 4.13 -6.72
CA TYR A 162 -4.13 4.43 -7.21
C TYR A 162 -4.07 4.24 -8.72
N PRO A 163 -3.48 5.19 -9.46
CA PRO A 163 -3.34 5.08 -10.90
C PRO A 163 -2.29 4.03 -11.27
N VAL A 164 -2.53 3.34 -12.37
CA VAL A 164 -1.58 2.44 -13.03
C VAL A 164 -1.16 3.10 -14.34
N ALA A 165 0.14 3.15 -14.60
CA ALA A 165 0.66 3.70 -15.84
C ALA A 165 0.38 2.75 -17.03
N ASP A 166 0.11 3.31 -18.20
CA ASP A 166 -0.15 2.51 -19.42
C ASP A 166 1.00 1.55 -19.74
N SER A 167 2.24 1.93 -19.42
CA SER A 167 3.43 1.09 -19.57
C SER A 167 3.45 -0.16 -18.67
N GLU A 168 2.64 -0.18 -17.62
CA GLU A 168 2.51 -1.32 -16.69
C GLU A 168 1.48 -2.34 -17.18
N ILE A 169 0.65 -1.97 -18.17
CA ILE A 169 -0.35 -2.84 -18.77
C ILE A 169 0.31 -3.74 -19.80
N ILE A 170 0.42 -5.03 -19.49
CA ILE A 170 1.10 -6.01 -20.35
C ILE A 170 0.09 -6.69 -21.27
N THR A 171 0.44 -6.82 -22.56
CA THR A 171 -0.39 -7.57 -23.51
C THR A 171 -0.57 -9.02 -23.07
N ILE A 172 -1.79 -9.44 -22.82
CA ILE A 172 -2.11 -10.80 -22.39
C ILE A 172 -1.92 -11.76 -23.57
N LYS A 173 -0.98 -12.68 -23.45
CA LYS A 173 -0.86 -13.81 -24.37
C LYS A 173 -1.98 -14.82 -24.12
N LYS A 174 -2.46 -15.46 -25.17
CA LYS A 174 -3.49 -16.51 -25.10
C LYS A 174 -3.07 -17.60 -24.11
N SER A 175 -3.96 -17.96 -23.19
CA SER A 175 -3.73 -19.02 -22.22
C SER A 175 -3.55 -20.37 -22.92
N LYS A 176 -2.56 -21.13 -22.47
CA LYS A 176 -2.25 -22.48 -22.94
C LYS A 176 -2.20 -23.42 -21.75
N LYS A 177 -2.50 -24.71 -22.00
CA LYS A 177 -2.25 -25.74 -20.99
C LYS A 177 -0.78 -25.72 -20.57
N SER A 178 -0.52 -25.71 -19.29
CA SER A 178 0.84 -25.78 -18.72
C SER A 178 1.04 -27.09 -17.96
N LYS A 179 2.28 -27.54 -17.89
CA LYS A 179 2.68 -28.68 -17.03
C LYS A 179 3.09 -28.22 -15.64
N LYS A 180 3.48 -26.94 -15.50
CA LYS A 180 3.94 -26.33 -14.26
C LYS A 180 3.40 -24.92 -14.16
N VAL A 181 3.06 -24.48 -12.95
CA VAL A 181 2.49 -23.16 -12.65
C VAL A 181 3.44 -22.39 -11.76
N THR A 182 3.76 -21.17 -12.13
CA THR A 182 4.61 -20.27 -11.33
C THR A 182 3.75 -19.33 -10.49
N LEU A 183 3.89 -19.42 -9.17
CA LEU A 183 3.27 -18.54 -8.19
C LEU A 183 4.26 -17.45 -7.76
N LEU A 184 3.84 -16.21 -7.73
CA LEU A 184 4.62 -15.06 -7.29
C LEU A 184 4.05 -14.47 -6.00
N PHE A 185 4.91 -14.28 -5.01
CA PHE A 185 4.65 -13.46 -3.83
C PHE A 185 5.70 -12.36 -3.73
N ALA A 186 5.33 -11.12 -4.02
CA ALA A 186 6.20 -9.95 -3.93
C ALA A 186 5.76 -9.05 -2.78
N SER A 187 6.61 -8.86 -1.77
CA SER A 187 6.25 -8.09 -0.59
C SER A 187 7.48 -7.67 0.22
N ARG A 188 7.38 -6.56 0.91
CA ARG A 188 8.35 -6.22 1.97
C ARG A 188 8.30 -7.30 3.06
N ASN A 189 9.40 -7.45 3.80
CA ASN A 189 9.48 -8.37 4.95
C ASN A 189 8.69 -7.81 6.15
N ASP A 190 7.37 -7.79 6.00
CA ASP A 190 6.41 -7.28 6.97
C ASP A 190 5.40 -8.39 7.31
N PRO A 191 5.23 -8.74 8.59
CA PRO A 191 4.27 -9.78 9.01
C PRO A 191 2.84 -9.54 8.53
N VAL A 192 2.43 -8.26 8.36
CA VAL A 192 1.10 -7.87 7.88
C VAL A 192 0.84 -8.34 6.45
N LYS A 193 1.89 -8.56 5.66
CA LYS A 193 1.78 -9.02 4.27
C LYS A 193 1.49 -10.52 4.13
N GLY A 194 1.43 -11.26 5.26
CA GLY A 194 0.92 -12.62 5.30
C GLY A 194 1.83 -13.71 4.74
N GLY A 195 3.14 -13.45 4.60
CA GLY A 195 4.08 -14.46 4.09
C GLY A 195 4.09 -15.74 4.93
N LYS A 196 3.92 -15.65 6.26
CA LYS A 196 3.78 -16.83 7.13
C LYS A 196 2.49 -17.61 6.86
N LEU A 197 1.39 -16.92 6.54
CA LEU A 197 0.13 -17.58 6.17
C LEU A 197 0.31 -18.35 4.86
N LEU A 198 0.97 -17.72 3.87
CA LEU A 198 1.24 -18.35 2.58
C LEU A 198 2.15 -19.59 2.72
N THR A 199 3.27 -19.50 3.45
CA THR A 199 4.14 -20.67 3.65
C THR A 199 3.41 -21.83 4.30
N LYS A 200 2.53 -21.55 5.29
CA LYS A 200 1.68 -22.57 5.90
C LYS A 200 0.72 -23.21 4.87
N ALA A 201 0.05 -22.39 4.06
CA ALA A 201 -0.89 -22.87 3.05
C ALA A 201 -0.17 -23.73 1.98
N LEU A 202 1.01 -23.32 1.53
CA LEU A 202 1.82 -24.09 0.57
C LEU A 202 2.19 -25.48 1.10
N GLY A 203 2.49 -25.60 2.38
CA GLY A 203 2.77 -26.90 3.03
C GLY A 203 1.53 -27.79 3.17
N LEU A 204 0.33 -27.23 3.14
CA LEU A 204 -0.94 -27.98 3.21
C LEU A 204 -1.48 -28.39 1.84
N LEU A 205 -0.91 -27.90 0.74
CA LEU A 205 -1.30 -28.32 -0.60
C LEU A 205 -1.03 -29.83 -0.79
N PRO A 206 -1.90 -30.58 -1.48
CA PRO A 206 -1.67 -31.98 -1.83
C PRO A 206 -0.37 -32.17 -2.64
N GLU A 207 0.36 -33.27 -2.43
CA GLU A 207 1.64 -33.56 -3.10
C GLU A 207 1.54 -33.52 -4.63
N ASN A 208 0.42 -34.02 -5.18
CA ASN A 208 0.14 -33.99 -6.61
C ASN A 208 -0.07 -32.55 -7.16
N VAL A 209 -0.35 -31.57 -6.31
CA VAL A 209 -0.40 -30.14 -6.63
C VAL A 209 0.97 -29.52 -6.46
N GLN A 210 1.65 -29.80 -5.32
CA GLN A 210 3.00 -29.31 -5.04
C GLN A 210 3.99 -29.67 -6.17
N SER A 211 3.91 -30.89 -6.74
CA SER A 211 4.77 -31.31 -7.85
C SER A 211 4.58 -30.51 -9.15
N LYS A 212 3.48 -29.77 -9.27
CA LYS A 212 3.12 -28.98 -10.47
C LYS A 212 3.36 -27.49 -10.32
N ILE A 213 3.87 -27.02 -9.18
CA ILE A 213 4.10 -25.61 -8.92
C ILE A 213 5.58 -25.28 -8.74
N GLN A 214 5.89 -24.04 -9.01
CA GLN A 214 7.09 -23.35 -8.57
C GLN A 214 6.64 -22.04 -7.91
N VAL A 215 7.22 -21.70 -6.76
CA VAL A 215 6.84 -20.53 -6.00
C VAL A 215 8.04 -19.62 -5.85
N GLU A 216 7.88 -18.35 -6.14
CA GLU A 216 8.93 -17.35 -6.04
C GLU A 216 8.52 -16.25 -5.06
N PHE A 217 9.31 -16.08 -4.00
CA PHE A 217 9.18 -14.96 -3.08
C PHE A 217 10.20 -13.89 -3.41
N TYR A 218 9.78 -12.62 -3.38
CA TYR A 218 10.63 -11.45 -3.54
C TYR A 218 10.43 -10.47 -2.39
N GLY A 219 11.52 -10.11 -1.73
CA GLY A 219 11.57 -9.13 -0.64
C GLY A 219 11.09 -9.65 0.73
N TYR A 220 10.37 -10.77 0.80
CA TYR A 220 9.98 -11.44 2.03
C TYR A 220 10.88 -12.66 2.26
N VAL A 221 11.61 -12.65 3.38
CA VAL A 221 12.49 -13.76 3.78
C VAL A 221 11.91 -14.41 5.04
N PRO A 222 11.36 -15.63 4.93
CA PRO A 222 10.86 -16.38 6.08
C PRO A 222 11.97 -16.68 7.09
N GLN A 223 11.65 -16.56 8.39
CA GLN A 223 12.60 -16.84 9.48
C GLN A 223 12.49 -18.26 10.04
N HIS A 224 11.83 -19.15 9.32
CA HIS A 224 11.64 -20.55 9.74
C HIS A 224 12.11 -21.49 8.64
N ASP A 225 12.32 -22.75 9.00
CA ASP A 225 12.78 -23.77 8.09
C ASP A 225 11.76 -24.03 6.96
N LEU A 226 12.25 -23.97 5.72
CA LEU A 226 11.48 -24.18 4.50
C LEU A 226 11.93 -25.41 3.71
N THR A 227 12.79 -26.26 4.27
CA THR A 227 13.31 -27.46 3.59
C THR A 227 12.21 -28.41 3.14
N HIS A 228 11.05 -28.35 3.79
CA HIS A 228 9.84 -29.11 3.42
C HIS A 228 9.10 -28.53 2.19
N LEU A 229 9.53 -27.39 1.63
CA LEU A 229 8.96 -26.73 0.45
C LEU A 229 10.00 -26.63 -0.67
N PRO A 230 10.44 -27.75 -1.29
CA PRO A 230 11.53 -27.74 -2.28
C PRO A 230 11.19 -26.98 -3.58
N PHE A 231 9.92 -26.66 -3.80
CA PHE A 231 9.41 -25.88 -4.93
C PHE A 231 9.40 -24.37 -4.66
N LEU A 232 9.80 -23.92 -3.45
CA LEU A 232 9.84 -22.52 -3.06
C LEU A 232 11.25 -21.94 -3.23
N GLN A 233 11.36 -20.88 -4.02
CA GLN A 233 12.54 -20.04 -4.13
C GLN A 233 12.33 -18.73 -3.39
N VAL A 234 13.27 -18.32 -2.56
CA VAL A 234 13.24 -17.05 -1.82
C VAL A 234 14.31 -16.13 -2.36
N ASN A 235 13.91 -14.95 -2.80
CA ASN A 235 14.77 -13.88 -3.25
C ASN A 235 14.62 -12.70 -2.28
N GLU A 236 15.74 -12.07 -1.92
CA GLU A 236 15.76 -10.84 -1.13
C GLU A 236 15.17 -9.67 -1.94
N PHE A 237 15.37 -8.46 -1.43
CA PHE A 237 14.96 -7.27 -2.16
C PHE A 237 15.72 -7.15 -3.49
N VAL A 238 14.99 -6.96 -4.57
CA VAL A 238 15.53 -6.88 -5.94
C VAL A 238 15.18 -5.54 -6.60
N PRO A 239 15.96 -5.10 -7.61
CA PRO A 239 15.62 -3.95 -8.43
C PRO A 239 14.26 -4.11 -9.12
N LYS A 240 13.63 -2.97 -9.49
CA LYS A 240 12.30 -2.92 -10.11
C LYS A 240 12.24 -3.78 -11.39
N GLU A 241 13.26 -3.72 -12.21
CA GLU A 241 13.35 -4.43 -13.49
C GLU A 241 13.32 -5.96 -13.33
N VAL A 242 13.87 -6.46 -12.22
CA VAL A 242 13.84 -7.90 -11.89
C VAL A 242 12.45 -8.30 -11.45
N LEU A 243 11.80 -7.46 -10.64
CA LEU A 243 10.43 -7.70 -10.18
C LEU A 243 9.43 -7.66 -11.35
N GLU A 244 9.59 -6.71 -12.28
CA GLU A 244 8.77 -6.64 -13.49
C GLU A 244 8.87 -7.92 -14.33
N LYS A 245 10.09 -8.48 -14.47
CA LYS A 245 10.27 -9.80 -15.12
C LYS A 245 9.57 -10.93 -14.37
N ALA A 246 9.62 -10.92 -13.03
CA ALA A 246 8.92 -11.90 -12.21
C ALA A 246 7.39 -11.81 -12.43
N TYR A 247 6.81 -10.61 -12.48
CA TYR A 247 5.40 -10.44 -12.88
C TYR A 247 5.14 -10.96 -14.29
N GLN A 248 6.03 -10.74 -15.26
CA GLN A 248 5.85 -11.21 -16.63
C GLN A 248 5.83 -12.75 -16.73
N THR A 249 6.65 -13.43 -15.94
CA THR A 249 6.81 -14.89 -15.98
C THR A 249 5.82 -15.65 -15.09
N ALA A 250 5.34 -15.03 -14.01
CA ALA A 250 4.35 -15.64 -13.13
C ALA A 250 3.03 -15.96 -13.85
N ASP A 251 2.35 -17.00 -13.39
CA ASP A 251 0.98 -17.36 -13.80
C ASP A 251 -0.03 -16.84 -12.78
N ILE A 252 0.30 -16.95 -11.49
CA ILE A 252 -0.55 -16.58 -10.36
C ILE A 252 0.23 -15.63 -9.46
N CYS A 253 -0.39 -14.53 -9.05
CA CYS A 253 0.12 -13.65 -8.00
C CYS A 253 -0.69 -13.85 -6.71
N VAL A 254 -0.01 -14.05 -5.58
CA VAL A 254 -0.65 -14.30 -4.29
C VAL A 254 -0.42 -13.12 -3.36
N ILE A 255 -1.51 -12.51 -2.86
CA ILE A 255 -1.48 -11.34 -1.96
C ILE A 255 -2.21 -11.69 -0.65
N PRO A 256 -1.54 -12.41 0.29
CA PRO A 256 -2.15 -12.95 1.50
C PRO A 256 -2.12 -11.97 2.67
N SER A 257 -2.30 -10.68 2.42
CA SER A 257 -2.22 -9.63 3.44
C SER A 257 -3.23 -9.87 4.58
N LEU A 258 -2.79 -9.69 5.82
CA LEU A 258 -3.65 -9.75 6.99
C LEU A 258 -4.49 -8.48 7.14
N PHE A 259 -3.97 -7.38 6.64
CA PHE A 259 -4.66 -6.11 6.42
C PHE A 259 -3.93 -5.33 5.32
N ASP A 260 -4.69 -4.71 4.45
CA ASP A 260 -4.15 -3.79 3.44
C ASP A 260 -5.22 -2.76 3.08
N ASN A 261 -4.79 -1.53 2.79
CA ASN A 261 -5.71 -0.50 2.35
C ASN A 261 -6.06 -0.71 0.86
N SER A 262 -5.06 -0.55 0.01
CA SER A 262 -5.16 -0.69 -1.44
C SER A 262 -3.77 -1.05 -1.97
N PRO A 263 -3.40 -2.36 -1.95
CA PRO A 263 -2.02 -2.76 -2.23
C PRO A 263 -1.67 -2.64 -3.72
N ASN A 264 -0.60 -1.92 -4.02
CA ASN A 264 -0.09 -1.77 -5.40
C ASN A 264 0.15 -3.12 -6.07
N THR A 265 0.55 -4.14 -5.30
CA THR A 265 0.77 -5.50 -5.82
C THR A 265 -0.48 -6.14 -6.45
N VAL A 266 -1.69 -5.78 -6.01
CA VAL A 266 -2.93 -6.22 -6.68
C VAL A 266 -3.06 -5.53 -8.04
N TYR A 267 -2.85 -4.21 -8.09
CA TYR A 267 -2.92 -3.45 -9.34
C TYR A 267 -1.87 -3.92 -10.34
N GLU A 268 -0.61 -4.09 -9.91
CA GLU A 268 0.50 -4.58 -10.71
C GLU A 268 0.23 -5.98 -11.29
N ALA A 269 -0.28 -6.89 -10.46
CA ALA A 269 -0.61 -8.25 -10.86
C ALA A 269 -1.75 -8.28 -11.89
N MET A 270 -2.82 -7.52 -11.66
CA MET A 270 -3.97 -7.46 -12.55
C MET A 270 -3.62 -6.75 -13.87
N ALA A 271 -2.88 -5.64 -13.83
CA ALA A 271 -2.37 -4.94 -15.01
C ALA A 271 -1.46 -5.85 -15.86
N SER A 272 -0.66 -6.69 -15.20
CA SER A 272 0.17 -7.71 -15.85
C SER A 272 -0.64 -8.92 -16.36
N GLY A 273 -1.97 -8.91 -16.24
CA GLY A 273 -2.85 -9.97 -16.70
C GLY A 273 -2.59 -11.31 -16.01
N LYS A 274 -2.33 -11.30 -14.70
CA LYS A 274 -2.11 -12.52 -13.92
C LYS A 274 -3.40 -12.98 -13.24
N VAL A 275 -3.48 -14.27 -12.93
CA VAL A 275 -4.51 -14.75 -12.01
C VAL A 275 -4.11 -14.29 -10.61
N VAL A 276 -5.03 -13.65 -9.90
CA VAL A 276 -4.76 -13.11 -8.56
C VAL A 276 -5.51 -13.92 -7.51
N VAL A 277 -4.79 -14.34 -6.46
CA VAL A 277 -5.36 -14.93 -5.23
C VAL A 277 -5.04 -13.98 -4.10
N ALA A 278 -6.04 -13.29 -3.55
CA ALA A 278 -5.83 -12.26 -2.53
C ALA A 278 -6.77 -12.43 -1.33
N SER A 279 -6.36 -11.92 -0.19
CA SER A 279 -7.20 -11.90 1.01
C SER A 279 -8.35 -10.89 0.87
N SER A 280 -9.50 -11.20 1.44
CA SER A 280 -10.68 -10.33 1.50
C SER A 280 -10.57 -9.32 2.64
N VAL A 281 -9.58 -8.40 2.57
CA VAL A 281 -9.31 -7.40 3.60
C VAL A 281 -9.18 -5.99 3.01
N GLY A 282 -9.55 -4.99 3.81
CA GLY A 282 -9.44 -3.57 3.43
C GLY A 282 -10.10 -3.27 2.09
N GLY A 283 -9.36 -2.59 1.19
CA GLY A 283 -9.87 -2.24 -0.14
C GLY A 283 -9.73 -3.32 -1.21
N ILE A 284 -9.13 -4.48 -0.90
CA ILE A 284 -8.93 -5.54 -1.90
C ILE A 284 -10.26 -6.02 -2.53
N PRO A 285 -11.36 -6.24 -1.75
CA PRO A 285 -12.65 -6.63 -2.32
C PRO A 285 -13.31 -5.58 -3.22
N GLU A 286 -12.86 -4.33 -3.18
CA GLU A 286 -13.33 -3.28 -4.09
C GLU A 286 -12.67 -3.37 -5.47
N ILE A 287 -11.52 -4.05 -5.56
CA ILE A 287 -10.74 -4.24 -6.79
C ILE A 287 -11.06 -5.60 -7.41
N ILE A 288 -11.11 -6.66 -6.59
CA ILE A 288 -11.29 -8.04 -7.02
C ILE A 288 -12.73 -8.49 -6.77
N GLY A 289 -13.46 -8.80 -7.86
CA GLY A 289 -14.68 -9.60 -7.83
C GLY A 289 -14.34 -11.09 -7.78
N ASN A 290 -14.74 -11.78 -6.70
CA ASN A 290 -14.39 -13.19 -6.49
C ASN A 290 -14.87 -14.09 -7.64
N LYS A 291 -13.96 -14.88 -8.19
CA LYS A 291 -14.15 -15.77 -9.37
C LYS A 291 -14.42 -15.04 -10.70
N GLU A 292 -14.55 -13.73 -10.71
CA GLU A 292 -14.78 -12.94 -11.91
C GLU A 292 -13.44 -12.47 -12.53
N ASN A 293 -12.61 -11.81 -11.73
CA ASN A 293 -11.32 -11.26 -12.14
C ASN A 293 -10.16 -11.65 -11.19
N GLY A 294 -10.39 -12.57 -10.26
CA GLY A 294 -9.46 -13.11 -9.29
C GLY A 294 -10.17 -13.98 -8.26
N PHE A 295 -9.44 -14.45 -7.28
CA PHE A 295 -9.95 -15.23 -6.15
C PHE A 295 -9.75 -14.47 -4.85
N LEU A 296 -10.79 -14.42 -4.02
CA LEU A 296 -10.73 -13.88 -2.67
C LEU A 296 -10.83 -15.00 -1.63
N PHE A 297 -10.05 -14.89 -0.56
CA PHE A 297 -10.08 -15.80 0.58
C PHE A 297 -10.12 -15.03 1.92
N ASP A 298 -10.61 -15.69 2.98
CA ASP A 298 -10.58 -15.14 4.34
C ASP A 298 -9.14 -15.19 4.89
N SER A 299 -8.57 -14.03 5.22
CA SER A 299 -7.21 -13.91 5.77
C SER A 299 -7.00 -14.63 7.10
N LYS A 300 -8.07 -15.05 7.78
CA LYS A 300 -8.04 -15.81 9.04
C LYS A 300 -8.12 -17.31 8.83
N ASP A 301 -8.44 -17.76 7.62
CA ASP A 301 -8.61 -19.17 7.29
C ASP A 301 -7.55 -19.65 6.28
N VAL A 302 -6.59 -20.41 6.77
CA VAL A 302 -5.54 -21.00 5.94
C VAL A 302 -6.10 -22.04 4.96
N ASN A 303 -7.18 -22.75 5.30
CA ASN A 303 -7.77 -23.75 4.43
C ASN A 303 -8.52 -23.11 3.26
N ASP A 304 -9.15 -21.96 3.48
CA ASP A 304 -9.74 -21.19 2.39
C ASP A 304 -8.65 -20.70 1.41
N LEU A 305 -7.49 -20.24 1.92
CA LEU A 305 -6.35 -19.93 1.05
C LEU A 305 -5.90 -21.15 0.24
N VAL A 306 -5.79 -22.34 0.86
CA VAL A 306 -5.43 -23.59 0.17
C VAL A 306 -6.43 -23.89 -0.94
N GLU A 307 -7.74 -23.84 -0.67
CA GLU A 307 -8.81 -24.06 -1.67
C GLU A 307 -8.68 -23.09 -2.86
N LYS A 308 -8.49 -21.78 -2.60
CA LYS A 308 -8.36 -20.80 -3.70
C LYS A 308 -7.06 -20.97 -4.50
N LEU A 309 -5.97 -21.40 -3.84
CA LEU A 309 -4.74 -21.76 -4.55
C LEU A 309 -4.95 -22.96 -5.47
N GLU A 310 -5.61 -24.02 -4.99
CA GLU A 310 -5.93 -25.21 -5.80
C GLU A 310 -6.80 -24.84 -7.01
N ASP A 311 -7.86 -24.04 -6.80
CA ASP A 311 -8.75 -23.57 -7.86
C ASP A 311 -7.97 -22.77 -8.93
N ALA A 312 -7.14 -21.83 -8.51
CA ALA A 312 -6.32 -21.01 -9.40
C ALA A 312 -5.30 -21.86 -10.19
N ILE A 313 -4.58 -22.76 -9.50
CA ILE A 313 -3.61 -23.66 -10.11
C ILE A 313 -4.30 -24.57 -11.15
N LYS A 314 -5.45 -25.15 -10.82
CA LYS A 314 -6.25 -25.98 -11.73
C LYS A 314 -6.69 -25.22 -12.97
N LEU A 315 -7.15 -23.97 -12.81
CA LEU A 315 -7.57 -23.09 -13.89
C LEU A 315 -6.42 -22.82 -14.88
N VAL A 316 -5.21 -22.53 -14.34
CA VAL A 316 -4.01 -22.28 -15.16
C VAL A 316 -3.54 -23.56 -15.86
N LEU A 317 -3.46 -24.71 -15.16
CA LEU A 317 -3.06 -25.97 -15.75
C LEU A 317 -3.94 -26.40 -16.93
N LYS A 318 -5.24 -26.12 -16.86
CA LYS A 318 -6.20 -26.39 -17.94
C LYS A 318 -6.13 -25.38 -19.10
N GLY A 319 -5.47 -24.23 -18.89
CA GLY A 319 -5.47 -23.11 -19.84
C GLY A 319 -6.81 -22.36 -19.94
N GLU A 320 -7.64 -22.45 -18.89
CA GLU A 320 -8.99 -21.85 -18.79
C GLU A 320 -9.01 -20.45 -18.14
N CYS A 321 -7.83 -19.88 -17.82
CA CYS A 321 -7.73 -18.61 -17.09
C CYS A 321 -7.86 -17.34 -17.95
N GLN A 322 -8.09 -17.46 -19.27
CA GLN A 322 -8.07 -16.32 -20.21
C GLN A 322 -9.10 -15.25 -19.86
N SER A 323 -10.35 -15.62 -19.62
CA SER A 323 -11.43 -14.67 -19.31
C SER A 323 -11.12 -13.91 -18.00
N MET A 324 -10.72 -14.62 -16.95
CA MET A 324 -10.38 -14.00 -15.67
C MET A 324 -9.25 -12.98 -15.81
N ARG A 325 -8.21 -13.29 -16.58
CA ARG A 325 -7.07 -12.39 -16.83
C ARG A 325 -7.49 -11.13 -17.60
N VAL A 326 -8.33 -11.30 -18.62
CA VAL A 326 -8.88 -10.17 -19.39
C VAL A 326 -9.77 -9.30 -18.49
N ASN A 327 -10.66 -9.89 -17.72
CA ASN A 327 -11.52 -9.18 -16.77
C ASN A 327 -10.70 -8.42 -15.74
N ALA A 328 -9.58 -9.00 -15.25
CA ALA A 328 -8.67 -8.35 -14.32
C ALA A 328 -8.08 -7.07 -14.94
N GLN A 329 -7.54 -7.14 -16.16
CA GLN A 329 -7.00 -5.96 -16.85
C GLN A 329 -8.09 -4.90 -17.12
N GLN A 330 -9.24 -5.30 -17.63
CA GLN A 330 -10.35 -4.38 -17.87
C GLN A 330 -10.79 -3.67 -16.59
N ARG A 331 -10.82 -4.39 -15.48
CA ARG A 331 -11.12 -3.79 -14.17
C ARG A 331 -10.12 -2.71 -13.82
N ILE A 332 -8.81 -2.99 -13.96
CA ILE A 332 -7.76 -2.01 -13.67
C ILE A 332 -7.85 -0.80 -14.61
N ASP A 333 -8.03 -1.01 -15.90
CA ASP A 333 -8.20 0.08 -16.87
C ASP A 333 -9.40 0.98 -16.52
N THR A 334 -10.48 0.38 -16.00
CA THR A 334 -11.68 1.13 -15.60
C THR A 334 -11.47 1.96 -14.32
N ILE A 335 -10.82 1.39 -13.27
CA ILE A 335 -10.78 2.03 -11.94
C ILE A 335 -9.47 2.79 -11.67
N SER A 336 -8.40 2.47 -12.40
CA SER A 336 -7.03 2.92 -12.12
C SER A 336 -6.36 3.59 -13.32
N ASN A 337 -7.13 4.01 -14.30
CA ASN A 337 -6.60 4.72 -15.47
C ASN A 337 -5.91 6.01 -15.04
N LEU A 338 -4.63 6.15 -15.43
CA LEU A 338 -3.79 7.27 -15.01
C LEU A 338 -4.41 8.63 -15.34
N SER A 339 -4.85 8.82 -16.59
CA SER A 339 -5.38 10.10 -17.05
C SER A 339 -6.68 10.46 -16.31
N ILE A 340 -7.59 9.50 -16.16
CA ILE A 340 -8.87 9.70 -15.46
C ILE A 340 -8.64 10.03 -13.97
N ASN A 341 -7.77 9.27 -13.31
CA ASN A 341 -7.54 9.47 -11.86
C ASN A 341 -6.78 10.78 -11.58
N VAL A 342 -5.87 11.18 -12.46
CA VAL A 342 -5.20 12.50 -12.38
C VAL A 342 -6.20 13.63 -12.61
N GLU A 343 -7.07 13.53 -13.62
CA GLU A 343 -8.12 14.53 -13.88
C GLU A 343 -9.08 14.66 -12.69
N GLN A 344 -9.54 13.57 -12.12
CA GLN A 344 -10.38 13.58 -10.91
C GLN A 344 -9.68 14.30 -9.75
N ARG A 345 -8.38 14.06 -9.52
CA ARG A 345 -7.61 14.76 -8.48
C ARG A 345 -7.49 16.27 -8.77
N LEU A 346 -7.15 16.63 -10.01
CA LEU A 346 -7.03 18.02 -10.40
C LEU A 346 -8.35 18.78 -10.22
N ASN A 347 -9.48 18.17 -10.58
CA ASN A 347 -10.80 18.75 -10.39
C ASN A 347 -11.15 18.99 -8.90
N LEU A 348 -10.64 18.13 -7.99
CA LEU A 348 -10.81 18.34 -6.55
C LEU A 348 -9.98 19.52 -6.00
N ILE A 349 -8.84 19.80 -6.61
CA ILE A 349 -7.92 20.87 -6.18
C ILE A 349 -8.37 22.23 -6.68
N GLN A 350 -8.98 22.30 -7.85
CA GLN A 350 -9.42 23.55 -8.49
C GLN A 350 -10.69 24.16 -7.86
N LEU A 351 -11.36 23.48 -6.95
CA LEU A 351 -12.52 23.93 -6.20
C LEU A 351 -12.12 24.44 -4.81
#